data_490a57dd2e5ce5884b12cb4ba2b189b3
#
_entry.id   490a57dd2e5ce5884b12cb4ba2b189b3
#
_cell.length_a   1.000
_cell.length_b   1.000
_cell.length_c   1.000
_cell.angle_alpha   90.00
_cell.angle_beta   90.00
_cell.angle_gamma   90.00
#
_symmetry.space_group_name_H-M   'P 1'
#
loop_
_entity.id
_entity.type
_entity.pdbx_description
1 polymer ?
#
loop_
_entity_poly.entity_id
_entity_poly.type
_entity_poly.pdbx_seq_one_letter_code
_entity_poly.pdbx_strand_id
1 'polypeptide(L)'
;MTNIICSGALFYTLDTQRFLFLHRVQSKQSNVWGLVGGTNESEEIPFQALQREIKEEIGEQPPIVKSIPLETFVSRDDKFNFHTYLCVVKTEFIPKLNEEHNGFAWVSFNNWPKPLHQGLRNTLQNKANLTKLETVFKLVSLMEKND
;
A
#
# COMPACT_ATOMS: atom_id res chain seq x y z
N MET A 1 -26.41 -6.46 -7.10
CA MET A 1 -25.57 -6.17 -5.94
C MET A 1 -24.19 -5.71 -6.39
N THR A 2 -23.78 -4.59 -5.86
CA THR A 2 -22.49 -4.02 -6.21
C THR A 2 -21.38 -4.67 -5.39
N ASN A 3 -20.30 -5.05 -6.06
CA ASN A 3 -19.11 -5.53 -5.37
C ASN A 3 -18.37 -4.37 -4.73
N ILE A 4 -17.76 -4.63 -3.58
CA ILE A 4 -16.87 -3.66 -2.93
C ILE A 4 -15.48 -3.88 -3.49
N ILE A 5 -14.90 -2.83 -4.06
CA ILE A 5 -13.55 -2.86 -4.63
C ILE A 5 -12.70 -1.86 -3.87
N CYS A 6 -11.59 -2.33 -3.32
CA CYS A 6 -10.63 -1.50 -2.60
C CYS A 6 -9.26 -1.59 -3.25
N SER A 7 -8.46 -0.56 -3.04
CA SER A 7 -7.08 -0.51 -3.53
C SER A 7 -6.16 0.02 -2.45
N GLY A 8 -4.96 -0.51 -2.37
CA GLY A 8 -3.95 -0.07 -1.42
C GLY A 8 -2.59 0.07 -2.06
N ALA A 9 -1.84 1.08 -1.60
CA ALA A 9 -0.49 1.35 -2.06
C ALA A 9 0.51 1.05 -0.95
N LEU A 10 1.42 0.14 -1.23
CA LEU A 10 2.60 -0.08 -0.42
C LEU A 10 3.73 0.75 -1.05
N PHE A 11 4.04 1.90 -0.45
CA PHE A 11 5.13 2.74 -0.94
C PHE A 11 6.47 2.14 -0.57
N TYR A 12 7.40 2.16 -1.51
CA TYR A 12 8.77 1.69 -1.36
C TYR A 12 9.73 2.76 -1.85
N THR A 13 10.79 3.04 -1.09
CA THR A 13 11.78 4.05 -1.46
C THR A 13 13.08 3.43 -1.94
N LEU A 14 13.63 3.99 -3.01
CA LEU A 14 14.89 3.51 -3.57
C LEU A 14 16.09 3.88 -2.71
N ASP A 15 16.06 5.03 -2.03
CA ASP A 15 17.21 5.52 -1.25
C ASP A 15 17.44 4.69 0.03
N THR A 16 16.38 4.42 0.79
CA THR A 16 16.52 3.70 2.08
C THR A 16 16.07 2.25 2.00
N GLN A 17 15.40 1.87 0.91
CA GLN A 17 14.83 0.53 0.74
C GLN A 17 13.84 0.18 1.85
N ARG A 18 13.02 1.15 2.23
CA ARG A 18 12.01 0.97 3.28
C ARG A 18 10.61 1.19 2.73
N PHE A 19 9.63 0.69 3.47
CA PHE A 19 8.21 0.66 3.10
C PHE A 19 7.39 1.51 4.06
N LEU A 20 6.38 2.20 3.56
CA LEU A 20 5.53 3.10 4.34
C LEU A 20 4.28 2.40 4.85
N PHE A 21 4.02 2.57 6.15
CA PHE A 21 2.78 2.15 6.80
C PHE A 21 2.17 3.33 7.54
N LEU A 22 0.85 3.37 7.57
CA LEU A 22 0.08 4.42 8.27
C LEU A 22 -0.66 3.82 9.46
N HIS A 23 -0.67 4.53 10.58
CA HIS A 23 -1.37 4.09 11.78
C HIS A 23 -2.82 4.60 11.76
N ARG A 24 -3.76 3.68 11.75
CA ARG A 24 -5.20 3.96 11.63
C ARG A 24 -5.80 4.25 13.01
N VAL A 25 -6.67 5.27 13.07
CA VAL A 25 -7.36 5.64 14.30
C VAL A 25 -8.86 5.74 14.15
N GLN A 26 -9.37 5.63 12.94
CA GLN A 26 -10.81 5.60 12.67
C GLN A 26 -11.16 4.27 12.03
N SER A 27 -12.42 3.91 12.09
CA SER A 27 -13.00 2.70 11.51
C SER A 27 -12.96 1.51 12.47
N LYS A 28 -13.56 0.39 12.02
CA LYS A 28 -13.67 -0.84 12.79
C LYS A 28 -12.31 -1.47 13.13
N GLN A 29 -11.29 -1.16 12.33
CA GLN A 29 -9.94 -1.61 12.60
C GLN A 29 -9.06 -0.40 12.94
N SER A 30 -9.28 0.15 14.12
CA SER A 30 -8.45 1.24 14.64
C SER A 30 -7.27 0.69 15.43
N ASN A 31 -6.26 1.54 15.64
CA ASN A 31 -5.03 1.18 16.33
C ASN A 31 -4.25 0.05 15.66
N VAL A 32 -4.33 -0.01 14.34
CA VAL A 32 -3.56 -0.96 13.51
C VAL A 32 -2.84 -0.20 12.41
N TRP A 33 -1.80 -0.82 11.89
CA TRP A 33 -1.02 -0.26 10.79
C TRP A 33 -1.54 -0.80 9.46
N GLY A 34 -1.69 0.09 8.50
CA GLY A 34 -2.21 -0.25 7.18
C GLY A 34 -1.50 0.48 6.06
N LEU A 35 -1.97 0.24 4.85
CA LEU A 35 -1.47 0.91 3.64
C LEU A 35 -2.26 2.19 3.39
N VAL A 36 -1.74 3.00 2.47
CA VAL A 36 -2.50 4.09 1.87
C VAL A 36 -3.53 3.48 0.93
N GLY A 37 -4.79 3.85 1.05
CA GLY A 37 -5.80 3.31 0.14
C GLY A 37 -7.21 3.43 0.67
N GLY A 38 -8.14 2.90 -0.09
CA GLY A 38 -9.56 2.93 0.28
C GLY A 38 -10.44 2.29 -0.76
N THR A 39 -11.72 2.57 -0.64
CA THR A 39 -12.77 1.98 -1.47
C THR A 39 -12.95 2.75 -2.77
N ASN A 40 -13.14 2.02 -3.87
CA ASN A 40 -13.49 2.62 -5.16
C ASN A 40 -14.83 3.35 -5.06
N GLU A 41 -14.89 4.50 -5.70
CA GLU A 41 -16.16 5.16 -5.99
C GLU A 41 -16.71 4.60 -7.31
N SER A 42 -17.99 4.89 -7.58
CA SER A 42 -18.65 4.42 -8.79
C SER A 42 -17.86 4.80 -10.05
N GLU A 43 -17.68 3.82 -10.92
CA GLU A 43 -17.03 3.97 -12.24
C GLU A 43 -15.52 4.21 -12.22
N GLU A 44 -14.90 4.21 -11.04
CA GLU A 44 -13.43 4.24 -10.98
C GLU A 44 -12.87 2.85 -11.28
N ILE A 45 -11.76 2.80 -12.01
CA ILE A 45 -10.94 1.59 -12.03
C ILE A 45 -10.02 1.58 -10.80
N PRO A 46 -9.51 0.42 -10.36
CA PRO A 46 -8.73 0.35 -9.12
C PRO A 46 -7.58 1.34 -9.02
N PHE A 47 -6.84 1.55 -10.09
CA PHE A 47 -5.71 2.47 -10.05
C PHE A 47 -6.13 3.93 -9.92
N GLN A 48 -7.25 4.32 -10.53
CA GLN A 48 -7.79 5.67 -10.37
C GLN A 48 -8.23 5.94 -8.94
N ALA A 49 -8.90 4.94 -8.33
CA ALA A 49 -9.30 5.02 -6.93
C ALA A 49 -8.08 5.16 -6.04
N LEU A 50 -7.02 4.42 -6.33
CA LEU A 50 -5.78 4.50 -5.57
C LEU A 50 -5.15 5.88 -5.67
N GLN A 51 -5.07 6.47 -6.85
CA GLN A 51 -4.52 7.81 -7.03
C GLN A 51 -5.31 8.86 -6.24
N ARG A 52 -6.62 8.76 -6.23
CA ARG A 52 -7.49 9.65 -5.46
C ARG A 52 -7.23 9.49 -3.95
N GLU A 53 -7.19 8.24 -3.47
CA GLU A 53 -6.95 7.96 -2.05
C GLU A 53 -5.57 8.41 -1.59
N ILE A 54 -4.55 8.25 -2.42
CA ILE A 54 -3.20 8.73 -2.11
C ILE A 54 -3.25 10.23 -1.83
N LYS A 55 -3.88 10.99 -2.71
CA LYS A 55 -3.99 12.44 -2.56
C LYS A 55 -4.76 12.82 -1.30
N GLU A 56 -5.85 12.11 -1.00
CA GLU A 56 -6.68 12.39 0.17
C GLU A 56 -5.99 12.06 1.48
N GLU A 57 -5.26 10.95 1.52
CA GLU A 57 -4.72 10.42 2.77
C GLU A 57 -3.33 10.92 3.13
N ILE A 58 -2.49 11.21 2.15
CA ILE A 58 -1.10 11.61 2.43
C ILE A 58 -0.67 12.91 1.74
N GLY A 59 -1.57 13.52 0.95
CA GLY A 59 -1.26 14.76 0.25
C GLY A 59 -0.26 14.56 -0.87
N GLU A 60 0.74 15.43 -0.95
CA GLU A 60 1.75 15.36 -1.99
C GLU A 60 2.85 14.36 -1.59
N GLN A 61 3.35 13.64 -2.59
CA GLN A 61 4.48 12.73 -2.42
C GLN A 61 5.44 12.93 -3.60
N PRO A 62 6.68 12.42 -3.49
CA PRO A 62 7.58 12.41 -4.65
C PRO A 62 6.95 11.65 -5.82
N PRO A 63 7.34 11.96 -7.07
CA PRO A 63 6.77 11.23 -8.21
C PRO A 63 6.93 9.72 -8.06
N ILE A 64 5.85 9.00 -8.38
CA ILE A 64 5.89 7.53 -8.41
C ILE A 64 6.57 7.12 -9.69
N VAL A 65 7.74 6.48 -9.57
CA VAL A 65 8.52 6.08 -10.74
C VAL A 65 8.04 4.75 -11.32
N LYS A 66 7.42 3.89 -10.51
CA LYS A 66 6.80 2.64 -10.95
C LYS A 66 5.64 2.29 -10.04
N SER A 67 4.58 1.72 -10.63
CA SER A 67 3.46 1.14 -9.90
C SER A 67 3.30 -0.30 -10.37
N ILE A 68 3.46 -1.24 -9.47
CA ILE A 68 3.51 -2.66 -9.82
C ILE A 68 2.42 -3.39 -9.06
N PRO A 69 1.49 -4.09 -9.76
CA PRO A 69 0.48 -4.89 -9.06
C PRO A 69 1.16 -6.00 -8.25
N LEU A 70 0.83 -6.07 -6.97
CA LEU A 70 1.41 -7.07 -6.07
C LEU A 70 0.45 -8.23 -5.86
N GLU A 71 -0.80 -7.94 -5.55
CA GLU A 71 -1.80 -8.95 -5.24
C GLU A 71 -3.19 -8.44 -5.59
N THR A 72 -4.05 -9.34 -6.07
CA THR A 72 -5.49 -9.12 -6.11
C THR A 72 -6.13 -10.19 -5.23
N PHE A 73 -6.75 -9.75 -4.15
CA PHE A 73 -7.50 -10.62 -3.27
C PHE A 73 -8.98 -10.58 -3.66
N VAL A 74 -9.59 -11.75 -3.78
CA VAL A 74 -11.02 -11.88 -4.08
C VAL A 74 -11.64 -12.74 -2.98
N SER A 75 -12.71 -12.24 -2.34
CA SER A 75 -13.41 -13.02 -1.31
C SER A 75 -14.13 -14.23 -1.93
N ARG A 76 -14.45 -15.22 -1.07
CA ARG A 76 -15.11 -16.44 -1.53
C ARG A 76 -16.44 -16.21 -2.23
N ASP A 77 -17.17 -15.17 -1.81
CA ASP A 77 -18.47 -14.83 -2.39
C ASP A 77 -18.36 -13.87 -3.58
N ASP A 78 -17.13 -13.52 -4.00
CA ASP A 78 -16.84 -12.59 -5.10
C ASP A 78 -17.37 -11.17 -4.87
N LYS A 79 -17.76 -10.83 -3.63
CA LYS A 79 -18.34 -9.52 -3.34
C LYS A 79 -17.34 -8.48 -2.86
N PHE A 80 -16.11 -8.90 -2.57
CA PHE A 80 -15.05 -8.02 -2.11
C PHE A 80 -13.76 -8.31 -2.87
N ASN A 81 -13.18 -7.27 -3.45
CA ASN A 81 -11.89 -7.34 -4.13
C ASN A 81 -10.94 -6.31 -3.54
N PHE A 82 -9.68 -6.69 -3.32
CA PHE A 82 -8.65 -5.77 -2.84
C PHE A 82 -7.44 -5.86 -3.74
N HIS A 83 -7.07 -4.72 -4.33
CA HIS A 83 -5.92 -4.62 -5.22
C HIS A 83 -4.77 -3.92 -4.51
N THR A 84 -3.66 -4.60 -4.33
CA THR A 84 -2.47 -4.05 -3.69
C THR A 84 -1.40 -3.76 -4.74
N TYR A 85 -0.86 -2.55 -4.71
CA TYR A 85 0.20 -2.11 -5.62
C TYR A 85 1.44 -1.74 -4.83
N LEU A 86 2.60 -2.08 -5.39
CA LEU A 86 3.88 -1.54 -4.93
C LEU A 86 4.11 -0.24 -5.67
N CYS A 87 4.16 0.87 -4.94
CA CYS A 87 4.38 2.20 -5.52
C CYS A 87 5.78 2.68 -5.16
N VAL A 88 6.66 2.77 -6.16
CA VAL A 88 8.08 3.06 -5.97
C VAL A 88 8.31 4.56 -6.10
N VAL A 89 8.97 5.15 -5.09
CA VAL A 89 9.41 6.54 -5.10
C VAL A 89 10.92 6.59 -4.82
N LYS A 90 11.56 7.71 -5.17
CA LYS A 90 13.02 7.80 -5.02
C LYS A 90 13.47 8.02 -3.58
N THR A 91 12.72 8.80 -2.81
CA THR A 91 13.11 9.18 -1.45
C THR A 91 11.95 9.05 -0.49
N GLU A 92 12.27 8.84 0.79
CA GLU A 92 11.25 8.92 1.84
C GLU A 92 10.69 10.33 1.89
N PHE A 93 9.45 10.43 2.33
CA PHE A 93 8.76 11.70 2.47
C PHE A 93 7.96 11.69 3.76
N ILE A 94 7.54 12.87 4.20
CA ILE A 94 6.68 13.00 5.38
C ILE A 94 5.25 13.13 4.87
N PRO A 95 4.41 12.10 5.06
CA PRO A 95 3.02 12.19 4.59
C PRO A 95 2.25 13.22 5.40
N LYS A 96 1.39 13.96 4.71
CA LYS A 96 0.47 14.89 5.36
C LYS A 96 -0.80 14.12 5.69
N LEU A 97 -0.90 13.65 6.92
CA LEU A 97 -1.98 12.76 7.34
C LEU A 97 -3.29 13.53 7.51
N ASN A 98 -4.40 12.85 7.21
CA ASN A 98 -5.75 13.34 7.52
C ASN A 98 -6.22 12.74 8.85
N GLU A 99 -7.50 12.93 9.18
CA GLU A 99 -8.07 12.48 10.47
C GLU A 99 -8.15 10.96 10.62
N GLU A 100 -8.01 10.20 9.53
CA GLU A 100 -8.08 8.74 9.59
C GLU A 100 -6.81 8.10 10.14
N HIS A 101 -5.72 8.83 10.13
CA HIS A 101 -4.40 8.33 10.53
C HIS A 101 -3.70 9.32 11.46
N ASN A 102 -3.00 8.82 12.47
CA ASN A 102 -2.26 9.67 13.40
C ASN A 102 -0.77 9.36 13.45
N GLY A 103 -0.26 8.50 12.58
CA GLY A 103 1.16 8.20 12.56
C GLY A 103 1.56 7.49 11.28
N PHE A 104 2.87 7.48 11.02
CA PHE A 104 3.44 6.77 9.89
C PHE A 104 4.79 6.18 10.28
N ALA A 105 5.21 5.15 9.55
CA ALA A 105 6.51 4.53 9.76
C ALA A 105 7.05 4.01 8.44
N TRP A 106 8.35 4.23 8.23
CA TRP A 106 9.10 3.62 7.15
C TRP A 106 9.90 2.46 7.75
N VAL A 107 9.68 1.26 7.25
CA VAL A 107 10.28 0.04 7.82
C VAL A 107 10.94 -0.79 6.72
N SER A 108 11.99 -1.53 7.09
CA SER A 108 12.65 -2.43 6.17
C SER A 108 11.82 -3.69 5.94
N PHE A 109 12.14 -4.41 4.86
CA PHE A 109 11.44 -5.63 4.50
C PHE A 109 11.37 -6.60 5.67
N ASN A 110 10.19 -7.13 5.91
CA ASN A 110 9.88 -8.10 6.96
C ASN A 110 9.93 -7.55 8.39
N ASN A 111 10.22 -6.26 8.58
CA ASN A 111 10.13 -5.59 9.88
C ASN A 111 8.80 -4.81 10.00
N TRP A 112 7.73 -5.45 9.60
CA TRP A 112 6.41 -4.83 9.55
C TRP A 112 5.97 -4.35 10.92
N PRO A 113 5.33 -3.18 11.02
CA PRO A 113 4.81 -2.70 12.31
C PRO A 113 3.70 -3.59 12.83
N LYS A 114 3.46 -3.56 14.12
CA LYS A 114 2.45 -4.41 14.77
C LYS A 114 1.54 -3.56 15.63
N PRO A 115 0.25 -3.87 15.67
CA PRO A 115 -0.45 -4.88 14.88
C PRO A 115 -0.77 -4.36 13.48
N LEU A 116 -0.80 -5.27 12.52
CA LEU A 116 -1.21 -4.93 11.15
C LEU A 116 -2.72 -5.06 11.00
N HIS A 117 -3.28 -4.25 10.11
CA HIS A 117 -4.64 -4.42 9.61
C HIS A 117 -4.82 -5.88 9.15
N GLN A 118 -5.96 -6.49 9.46
CA GLN A 118 -6.19 -7.92 9.24
C GLN A 118 -5.91 -8.37 7.81
N GLY A 119 -6.47 -7.67 6.83
CA GLY A 119 -6.26 -8.01 5.43
C GLY A 119 -4.80 -7.89 5.00
N LEU A 120 -4.14 -6.83 5.44
CA LEU A 120 -2.73 -6.61 5.15
C LEU A 120 -1.86 -7.67 5.81
N ARG A 121 -2.19 -8.07 7.04
CA ARG A 121 -1.48 -9.15 7.72
C ARG A 121 -1.54 -10.43 6.91
N ASN A 122 -2.73 -10.77 6.40
CA ASN A 122 -2.90 -11.97 5.57
C ASN A 122 -2.03 -11.88 4.31
N THR A 123 -2.00 -10.73 3.65
CA THR A 123 -1.17 -10.51 2.48
C THR A 123 0.31 -10.69 2.78
N LEU A 124 0.80 -10.08 3.86
CA LEU A 124 2.23 -10.06 4.19
C LEU A 124 2.70 -11.33 4.92
N GLN A 125 1.78 -12.18 5.39
CA GLN A 125 2.11 -13.51 5.93
C GLN A 125 2.10 -14.58 4.84
N ASN A 126 1.56 -14.28 3.68
CA ASN A 126 1.53 -15.22 2.57
C ASN A 126 2.93 -15.31 1.95
N LYS A 127 3.46 -16.53 1.93
CA LYS A 127 4.84 -16.77 1.47
C LYS A 127 5.03 -16.40 0.00
N ALA A 128 4.04 -16.69 -0.84
CA ALA A 128 4.12 -16.35 -2.26
C ALA A 128 4.15 -14.83 -2.47
N ASN A 129 3.34 -14.09 -1.72
CA ASN A 129 3.34 -12.62 -1.77
C ASN A 129 4.68 -12.05 -1.32
N LEU A 130 5.25 -12.58 -0.23
CA LEU A 130 6.54 -12.12 0.27
C LEU A 130 7.67 -12.39 -0.72
N THR A 131 7.66 -13.56 -1.36
CA THR A 131 8.64 -13.91 -2.37
C THR A 131 8.53 -12.97 -3.58
N LYS A 132 7.30 -12.72 -4.03
CA LYS A 132 7.06 -11.78 -5.12
C LYS A 132 7.55 -10.38 -4.77
N LEU A 133 7.18 -9.89 -3.59
CA LEU A 133 7.57 -8.56 -3.13
C LEU A 133 9.08 -8.41 -3.07
N GLU A 134 9.77 -9.38 -2.46
CA GLU A 134 11.23 -9.36 -2.35
C GLU A 134 11.89 -9.34 -3.73
N THR A 135 11.43 -10.18 -4.63
CA THR A 135 11.96 -10.23 -6.00
C THR A 135 11.76 -8.90 -6.71
N VAL A 136 10.55 -8.35 -6.62
CA VAL A 136 10.20 -7.13 -7.36
C VAL A 136 10.97 -5.92 -6.84
N PHE A 137 11.03 -5.71 -5.51
CA PHE A 137 11.71 -4.50 -5.03
C PHE A 137 13.23 -4.58 -5.25
N LYS A 138 13.81 -5.77 -5.20
CA LYS A 138 15.23 -5.94 -5.51
C LYS A 138 15.53 -5.65 -6.97
N LEU A 139 14.69 -6.13 -7.89
CA LEU A 139 14.82 -5.85 -9.31
C LEU A 139 14.69 -4.35 -9.60
N VAL A 140 13.68 -3.70 -9.04
CA VAL A 140 13.46 -2.27 -9.24
C VAL A 140 14.65 -1.47 -8.72
N SER A 141 15.19 -1.83 -7.57
CA SER A 141 16.35 -1.16 -6.99
C SER A 141 17.56 -1.27 -7.90
N LEU A 142 17.79 -2.44 -8.48
CA LEU A 142 18.91 -2.63 -9.43
C LEU A 142 18.71 -1.83 -10.71
N MET A 143 17.50 -1.83 -11.26
CA MET A 143 17.19 -1.12 -12.51
C MET A 143 17.37 0.39 -12.34
N GLU A 144 16.90 0.96 -11.24
CA GLU A 144 16.98 2.40 -11.03
C GLU A 144 18.39 2.87 -10.67
N LYS A 145 19.25 1.99 -10.14
CA LYS A 145 20.65 2.32 -9.86
C LYS A 145 21.48 2.51 -11.13
N ASN A 146 21.05 1.90 -12.23
CA ASN A 146 21.78 1.92 -13.49
C ASN A 146 21.33 3.05 -14.42
N ASP A 147 20.39 3.86 -13.99
CA ASP A 147 19.86 4.99 -14.78
C ASP A 147 20.63 6.29 -14.52
#